data_93dca06ebecb3ae7ffd0ae1460a9fce4
#
_entry.id   93dca06ebecb3ae7ffd0ae1460a9fce4
#
_cell.length_a   1.000
_cell.length_b   1.000
_cell.length_c   1.000
_cell.angle_alpha   90.00
_cell.angle_beta   90.00
_cell.angle_gamma   90.00
#
_symmetry.space_group_name_H-M   'P 1'
#
loop_
_entity.id
_entity.type
_entity.pdbx_description
1 polymer ?
#
loop_
_entity_poly.entity_id
_entity_poly.type
_entity_poly.pdbx_seq_one_letter_code
_entity_poly.pdbx_strand_id
1 'polypeptide(L)'
;GDVLVDNFNNKSNNQGTGTTIVDVHPNGQVGVFAHLPATVAGCPGGVGLTTAMVQLKSGYVLVGSLPSTNGKIATAGAGCLLVLSSTGQLSGTISEPYLDGPWDAAVVDDGTSATLFVDNTMIGVSATSGRVEQGTVVRLTLSEPSTAPPTVTAETQVAGGLAEQASAAAFVQGPTGLAVGASGTLYIADNPSDEITEVPDALTTAGSTTPGTVLSHGGQLANPLGLVLAPDGDLLAANGTNGKVVEITPAGKQVGEYYAVQDVGQDPPGNGDLFGLAINQAGTGVLFVKDDTNTLALLH
;
A
#
# COMPACT_ATOMS: atom_id res chain seq x y z
N GLY A 1 -18.52 -7.36 6.51
CA GLY A 1 -17.68 -6.88 7.62
C GLY A 1 -17.43 -5.38 7.51
N ASP A 2 -16.83 -4.83 8.53
CA ASP A 2 -16.43 -3.43 8.53
C ASP A 2 -15.20 -3.24 7.64
N VAL A 3 -14.98 -2.03 7.15
CA VAL A 3 -13.83 -1.68 6.30
C VAL A 3 -13.02 -0.59 7.01
N LEU A 4 -11.75 -0.87 7.24
CA LEU A 4 -10.83 0.14 7.76
C LEU A 4 -10.29 0.99 6.62
N VAL A 5 -10.25 2.29 6.84
CA VAL A 5 -9.68 3.26 5.90
C VAL A 5 -8.76 4.19 6.67
N ASP A 6 -7.52 4.29 6.25
CA ASP A 6 -6.57 5.25 6.82
C ASP A 6 -6.61 6.59 6.10
N ASN A 7 -6.27 7.64 6.80
CA ASN A 7 -6.18 8.98 6.24
C ASN A 7 -4.71 9.33 5.98
N PHE A 8 -4.35 9.42 4.73
CA PHE A 8 -3.02 9.86 4.29
C PHE A 8 -2.76 11.34 4.63
N ASN A 9 -3.80 12.17 4.47
CA ASN A 9 -3.72 13.60 4.71
C ASN A 9 -4.34 14.00 6.06
N ASN A 10 -3.87 15.11 6.61
CA ASN A 10 -4.56 15.75 7.74
C ASN A 10 -5.71 16.66 7.24
N LYS A 11 -6.44 17.28 8.17
CA LYS A 11 -7.55 18.20 7.87
C LYS A 11 -7.14 19.41 6.99
N SER A 12 -5.86 19.76 6.93
CA SER A 12 -5.33 20.82 6.07
C SER A 12 -4.85 20.30 4.72
N ASN A 13 -5.15 19.05 4.39
CA ASN A 13 -4.74 18.35 3.17
C ASN A 13 -3.22 18.30 2.97
N ASN A 14 -2.46 18.22 4.07
CA ASN A 14 -1.02 18.00 4.02
C ASN A 14 -0.75 16.49 3.92
N GLN A 15 -0.09 16.07 2.87
CA GLN A 15 0.25 14.66 2.60
C GLN A 15 1.26 14.12 3.64
N GLY A 16 1.16 12.84 3.98
CA GLY A 16 2.05 12.21 4.95
C GLY A 16 1.96 12.82 6.36
N THR A 17 0.79 13.34 6.73
CA THR A 17 0.52 13.90 8.07
C THR A 17 -0.76 13.35 8.69
N GLY A 18 -1.39 12.35 8.04
CA GLY A 18 -2.57 11.67 8.57
C GLY A 18 -2.23 10.80 9.78
N THR A 19 -3.16 10.76 10.73
CA THR A 19 -2.99 10.01 11.99
C THR A 19 -4.27 9.29 12.41
N THR A 20 -5.27 9.24 11.53
CA THR A 20 -6.59 8.69 11.86
C THR A 20 -6.92 7.53 10.94
N ILE A 21 -7.40 6.44 11.52
CA ILE A 21 -8.01 5.32 10.80
C ILE A 21 -9.49 5.29 11.16
N VAL A 22 -10.34 5.25 10.15
CA VAL A 22 -11.79 5.16 10.33
C VAL A 22 -12.26 3.73 10.07
N ASP A 23 -13.39 3.39 10.70
CA ASP A 23 -14.10 2.14 10.53
C ASP A 23 -15.43 2.44 9.83
N VAL A 24 -15.61 1.90 8.64
CA VAL A 24 -16.81 2.07 7.83
C VAL A 24 -17.66 0.81 7.93
N HIS A 25 -18.79 0.92 8.61
CA HIS A 25 -19.72 -0.19 8.78
C HIS A 25 -20.58 -0.43 7.53
N PRO A 26 -21.12 -1.66 7.33
CA PRO A 26 -21.96 -1.99 6.17
C PRO A 26 -23.23 -1.13 6.02
N ASN A 27 -23.68 -0.50 7.10
CA ASN A 27 -24.82 0.43 7.09
C ASN A 27 -24.44 1.87 6.70
N GLY A 28 -23.16 2.12 6.37
CA GLY A 28 -22.62 3.42 6.02
C GLY A 28 -22.25 4.30 7.22
N GLN A 29 -22.40 3.82 8.45
CA GLN A 29 -21.89 4.56 9.62
C GLN A 29 -20.37 4.53 9.63
N VAL A 30 -19.77 5.66 9.98
CA VAL A 30 -18.31 5.82 10.09
C VAL A 30 -17.95 6.10 11.54
N GLY A 31 -17.09 5.27 12.09
CA GLY A 31 -16.47 5.43 13.40
C GLY A 31 -14.99 5.78 13.30
N VAL A 32 -14.37 6.15 14.40
CA VAL A 32 -12.90 6.25 14.51
C VAL A 32 -12.39 4.94 15.10
N PHE A 33 -11.64 4.18 14.30
CA PHE A 33 -10.97 2.97 14.76
C PHE A 33 -9.73 3.31 15.58
N ALA A 34 -8.88 4.22 15.07
CA ALA A 34 -7.67 4.64 15.75
C ALA A 34 -7.40 6.13 15.54
N HIS A 35 -6.88 6.78 16.57
CA HIS A 35 -6.28 8.11 16.47
C HIS A 35 -4.88 8.05 17.08
N LEU A 36 -3.88 8.22 16.23
CA LEU A 36 -2.49 7.99 16.58
C LEU A 36 -1.80 9.30 16.98
N PRO A 37 -0.91 9.28 17.97
CA PRO A 37 -0.10 10.45 18.30
C PRO A 37 0.91 10.72 17.17
N ALA A 38 1.24 12.00 16.96
CA ALA A 38 2.21 12.40 15.92
C ALA A 38 3.62 11.83 16.12
N THR A 39 3.94 11.37 17.33
CA THR A 39 5.23 10.75 17.67
C THR A 39 5.01 9.46 18.44
N VAL A 40 5.68 8.41 18.02
CA VAL A 40 5.60 7.08 18.63
C VAL A 40 7.02 6.53 18.81
N ALA A 41 7.28 5.92 19.95
CA ALA A 41 8.55 5.22 20.19
C ALA A 41 8.73 4.11 19.13
N GLY A 42 9.92 4.03 18.52
CA GLY A 42 10.20 3.09 17.42
C GLY A 42 9.78 3.57 16.02
N CYS A 43 9.19 4.77 15.88
CA CYS A 43 8.97 5.44 14.60
C CYS A 43 9.82 6.71 14.54
N PRO A 44 11.04 6.64 14.05
CA PRO A 44 12.02 7.74 14.19
C PRO A 44 11.60 9.02 13.46
N GLY A 45 10.86 8.90 12.37
CA GLY A 45 10.34 10.05 11.62
C GLY A 45 9.05 10.64 12.18
N GLY A 46 8.38 9.96 13.11
CA GLY A 46 7.03 10.31 13.58
C GLY A 46 5.94 9.47 12.91
N VAL A 47 4.71 9.94 12.95
CA VAL A 47 3.54 9.25 12.36
C VAL A 47 2.93 10.09 11.25
N GLY A 48 2.79 9.45 10.09
CA GLY A 48 2.02 9.91 8.95
C GLY A 48 1.59 8.67 8.17
N LEU A 49 0.28 8.39 8.14
CA LEU A 49 -0.23 7.14 7.58
C LEU A 49 -0.05 7.08 6.07
N THR A 50 0.04 5.87 5.57
CA THR A 50 0.11 5.53 4.15
C THR A 50 -1.03 4.60 3.77
N THR A 51 -1.03 4.06 2.56
CA THR A 51 -2.00 3.05 2.13
C THR A 51 -1.68 1.64 2.62
N ALA A 52 -0.47 1.41 3.16
CA ALA A 52 -0.09 0.11 3.71
C ALA A 52 -0.94 -0.22 4.94
N MET A 53 -1.89 -1.12 4.79
CA MET A 53 -2.68 -1.62 5.91
C MET A 53 -3.08 -3.07 5.69
N VAL A 54 -2.72 -3.94 6.63
CA VAL A 54 -3.12 -5.34 6.63
C VAL A 54 -3.64 -5.76 8.00
N GLN A 55 -4.67 -6.61 8.02
CA GLN A 55 -5.15 -7.23 9.24
C GLN A 55 -4.67 -8.68 9.31
N LEU A 56 -4.04 -9.03 10.43
CA LEU A 56 -3.60 -10.38 10.73
C LEU A 56 -4.76 -11.23 11.30
N LYS A 57 -4.68 -12.54 11.14
CA LYS A 57 -5.66 -13.48 11.73
C LYS A 57 -5.69 -13.43 13.26
N SER A 58 -4.61 -13.01 13.88
CA SER A 58 -4.54 -12.69 15.31
C SER A 58 -5.39 -11.50 15.72
N GLY A 59 -5.89 -10.72 14.75
CA GLY A 59 -6.69 -9.51 14.94
C GLY A 59 -5.87 -8.22 15.01
N TYR A 60 -4.55 -8.29 15.04
CA TYR A 60 -3.71 -7.09 14.93
C TYR A 60 -3.81 -6.47 13.55
N VAL A 61 -3.70 -5.14 13.48
CA VAL A 61 -3.65 -4.36 12.24
C VAL A 61 -2.28 -3.73 12.13
N LEU A 62 -1.58 -3.99 11.04
CA LEU A 62 -0.31 -3.37 10.73
C LEU A 62 -0.55 -2.24 9.75
N VAL A 63 0.02 -1.06 10.04
CA VAL A 63 -0.22 0.17 9.26
C VAL A 63 1.11 0.83 8.94
N GLY A 64 1.34 1.14 7.67
CA GLY A 64 2.50 1.89 7.23
C GLY A 64 2.47 3.33 7.71
N SER A 65 3.63 3.85 8.02
CA SER A 65 3.83 5.25 8.41
C SER A 65 5.01 5.83 7.66
N LEU A 66 4.74 6.81 6.81
CA LEU A 66 5.73 7.61 6.09
C LEU A 66 5.45 9.09 6.37
N PRO A 67 6.00 9.64 7.47
CA PRO A 67 5.62 10.96 7.95
C PRO A 67 6.28 12.09 7.17
N SER A 68 5.56 13.21 7.09
CA SER A 68 6.12 14.51 6.70
C SER A 68 5.65 15.61 7.67
N THR A 69 6.33 16.75 7.70
CA THR A 69 5.91 17.87 8.54
C THR A 69 5.03 18.88 7.80
N ASN A 70 5.04 18.89 6.47
CA ASN A 70 4.32 19.89 5.66
C ASN A 70 3.83 19.37 4.31
N GLY A 71 3.75 18.07 4.13
CA GLY A 71 3.30 17.45 2.89
C GLY A 71 4.31 17.52 1.74
N LYS A 72 5.59 17.74 2.03
CA LYS A 72 6.66 17.81 1.02
C LYS A 72 7.74 16.79 1.30
N ILE A 73 8.23 16.16 0.25
CA ILE A 73 9.29 15.15 0.30
C ILE A 73 10.54 15.63 1.07
N ALA A 74 10.88 16.91 0.97
CA ALA A 74 12.03 17.50 1.67
C ALA A 74 11.89 17.48 3.21
N THR A 75 10.70 17.17 3.73
CA THR A 75 10.42 17.06 5.17
C THR A 75 9.95 15.66 5.58
N ALA A 76 10.09 14.70 4.66
CA ALA A 76 9.80 13.30 4.97
C ALA A 76 10.77 12.77 6.04
N GLY A 77 10.22 11.97 6.95
CA GLY A 77 10.98 11.23 7.93
C GLY A 77 11.08 9.75 7.56
N ALA A 78 11.97 9.02 8.20
CA ALA A 78 12.05 7.58 8.04
C ALA A 78 10.74 6.90 8.49
N GLY A 79 10.29 5.92 7.70
CA GLY A 79 9.06 5.19 7.93
C GLY A 79 9.17 4.12 9.00
N CYS A 80 8.04 3.54 9.34
CA CYS A 80 7.89 2.39 10.23
C CYS A 80 6.54 1.70 9.98
N LEU A 81 6.31 0.53 10.59
CA LEU A 81 4.98 -0.03 10.72
C LEU A 81 4.45 0.16 12.15
N LEU A 82 3.23 0.60 12.26
CA LEU A 82 2.48 0.68 13.51
C LEU A 82 1.73 -0.62 13.71
N VAL A 83 1.73 -1.15 14.93
CA VAL A 83 1.02 -2.37 15.30
C VAL A 83 -0.16 -1.96 16.18
N LEU A 84 -1.37 -2.11 15.66
CA LEU A 84 -2.60 -1.80 16.39
C LEU A 84 -3.30 -3.10 16.84
N SER A 85 -3.94 -3.06 18.00
CA SER A 85 -4.82 -4.13 18.43
C SER A 85 -6.10 -4.17 17.57
N SER A 86 -6.89 -5.22 17.70
CA SER A 86 -8.22 -5.34 17.08
C SER A 86 -9.23 -4.27 17.49
N THR A 87 -8.90 -3.44 18.48
CA THR A 87 -9.69 -2.30 18.95
C THR A 87 -9.05 -0.95 18.65
N GLY A 88 -8.05 -0.92 17.76
CA GLY A 88 -7.38 0.31 17.31
C GLY A 88 -6.36 0.90 18.28
N GLN A 89 -6.04 0.20 19.38
CA GLN A 89 -5.02 0.69 20.32
C GLN A 89 -3.61 0.39 19.81
N LEU A 90 -2.73 1.39 19.86
CA LEU A 90 -1.32 1.20 19.53
C LEU A 90 -0.69 0.22 20.53
N SER A 91 -0.18 -0.89 20.02
CA SER A 91 0.39 -2.01 20.78
C SER A 91 1.89 -2.17 20.57
N GLY A 92 2.45 -1.58 19.52
CA GLY A 92 3.86 -1.65 19.20
C GLY A 92 4.21 -0.99 17.88
N THR A 93 5.47 -1.11 17.50
CA THR A 93 6.01 -0.64 16.22
C THR A 93 6.99 -1.67 15.68
N ILE A 94 7.13 -1.72 14.36
CA ILE A 94 8.18 -2.44 13.64
C ILE A 94 9.01 -1.40 12.90
N SER A 95 10.29 -1.33 13.20
CA SER A 95 11.25 -0.41 12.59
C SER A 95 12.51 -1.19 12.26
N GLU A 96 12.50 -1.83 11.10
CA GLU A 96 13.60 -2.65 10.60
C GLU A 96 14.48 -1.84 9.65
N PRO A 97 15.77 -2.19 9.48
CA PRO A 97 16.70 -1.44 8.64
C PRO A 97 16.26 -1.22 7.19
N TYR A 98 15.43 -2.12 6.63
CA TYR A 98 14.92 -2.02 5.27
C TYR A 98 13.53 -1.35 5.18
N LEU A 99 12.94 -0.88 6.28
CA LEU A 99 11.70 -0.10 6.29
C LEU A 99 12.04 1.39 6.29
N ASP A 100 12.02 2.01 5.13
CA ASP A 100 12.27 3.46 4.99
C ASP A 100 11.01 4.23 4.61
N GLY A 101 10.26 3.78 3.62
CA GLY A 101 9.05 4.43 3.16
C GLY A 101 7.93 3.44 2.83
N PRO A 102 7.33 2.76 3.84
CA PRO A 102 6.26 1.79 3.59
C PRO A 102 5.06 2.47 2.94
N TRP A 103 4.66 2.02 1.75
CA TRP A 103 3.54 2.58 1.02
C TRP A 103 2.37 1.61 0.91
N ASP A 104 2.64 0.34 0.56
CA ASP A 104 1.64 -0.73 0.55
C ASP A 104 2.18 -2.01 1.18
N ALA A 105 1.28 -2.93 1.51
CA ALA A 105 1.63 -4.21 2.11
C ALA A 105 0.70 -5.33 1.66
N ALA A 106 1.29 -6.53 1.48
CA ALA A 106 0.54 -7.76 1.25
C ALA A 106 0.96 -8.83 2.26
N VAL A 107 0.04 -9.68 2.70
CA VAL A 107 0.29 -10.66 3.75
C VAL A 107 -0.20 -12.06 3.40
N VAL A 108 0.61 -13.06 3.76
CA VAL A 108 0.20 -14.47 3.85
C VAL A 108 0.30 -14.88 5.31
N ASP A 109 -0.81 -15.27 5.89
CA ASP A 109 -0.96 -15.47 7.33
C ASP A 109 -1.60 -16.84 7.61
N ASP A 110 -0.99 -17.66 8.47
CA ASP A 110 -1.50 -18.97 8.90
C ASP A 110 -2.18 -18.93 10.29
N GLY A 111 -2.12 -17.78 10.98
CA GLY A 111 -2.70 -17.55 12.32
C GLY A 111 -1.72 -17.81 13.46
N THR A 112 -0.51 -18.29 13.17
CA THR A 112 0.58 -18.48 14.15
C THR A 112 1.85 -17.75 13.70
N SER A 113 1.97 -17.60 12.41
CA SER A 113 3.02 -16.83 11.73
C SER A 113 2.46 -16.14 10.50
N ALA A 114 3.06 -15.03 10.11
CA ALA A 114 2.73 -14.36 8.87
C ALA A 114 3.99 -14.01 8.07
N THR A 115 3.85 -14.01 6.75
CA THR A 115 4.81 -13.41 5.84
C THR A 115 4.20 -12.12 5.31
N LEU A 116 4.80 -11.01 5.69
CA LEU A 116 4.39 -9.67 5.26
C LEU A 116 5.37 -9.16 4.20
N PHE A 117 4.86 -8.71 3.07
CA PHE A 117 5.60 -7.95 2.08
C PHE A 117 5.28 -6.48 2.26
N VAL A 118 6.30 -5.62 2.23
CA VAL A 118 6.16 -4.17 2.33
C VAL A 118 7.01 -3.53 1.26
N ASP A 119 6.44 -2.67 0.45
CA ASP A 119 7.21 -1.84 -0.46
C ASP A 119 7.74 -0.58 0.22
N ASN A 120 8.82 -0.03 -0.31
CA ASN A 120 9.46 1.17 0.18
C ASN A 120 9.72 2.13 -0.96
N THR A 121 9.23 3.36 -0.83
CA THR A 121 9.16 4.37 -1.89
C THR A 121 9.99 5.63 -1.59
N MET A 122 10.94 5.58 -0.66
CA MET A 122 11.67 6.78 -0.23
C MET A 122 13.17 6.71 -0.42
N ILE A 123 13.71 5.55 -0.76
CA ILE A 123 15.16 5.32 -0.77
C ILE A 123 15.80 6.15 -1.89
N GLY A 124 16.63 7.12 -1.51
CA GLY A 124 17.32 7.99 -2.46
C GLY A 124 16.47 9.08 -3.10
N VAL A 125 15.19 9.20 -2.76
CA VAL A 125 14.31 10.25 -3.29
C VAL A 125 14.49 11.55 -2.54
N SER A 126 14.62 12.66 -3.27
CA SER A 126 14.63 14.02 -2.74
C SER A 126 13.84 14.95 -3.66
N ALA A 127 13.56 16.17 -3.19
CA ALA A 127 12.84 17.16 -3.98
C ALA A 127 13.53 17.50 -5.32
N THR A 128 14.78 17.14 -5.50
CA THR A 128 15.61 17.49 -6.66
C THR A 128 16.27 16.28 -7.34
N SER A 129 16.08 15.05 -6.83
CA SER A 129 16.75 13.87 -7.38
C SER A 129 16.24 13.49 -8.79
N GLY A 130 15.02 13.87 -9.16
CA GLY A 130 14.35 13.27 -10.31
C GLY A 130 14.00 11.81 -10.03
N ARG A 131 13.78 11.02 -11.09
CA ARG A 131 13.57 9.58 -10.99
C ARG A 131 14.86 8.86 -10.60
N VAL A 132 14.77 7.96 -9.65
CA VAL A 132 15.83 7.04 -9.21
C VAL A 132 15.31 5.60 -9.27
N GLU A 133 16.22 4.63 -9.33
CA GLU A 133 15.91 3.20 -9.40
C GLU A 133 16.39 2.54 -8.09
N GLN A 134 15.77 2.89 -6.97
CA GLN A 134 16.18 2.44 -5.64
C GLN A 134 15.04 1.88 -4.79
N GLY A 135 13.80 1.93 -5.28
CA GLY A 135 12.64 1.33 -4.62
C GLY A 135 12.85 -0.15 -4.33
N THR A 136 12.35 -0.61 -3.20
CA THR A 136 12.53 -1.99 -2.74
C THR A 136 11.23 -2.61 -2.27
N VAL A 137 11.19 -3.95 -2.22
CA VAL A 137 10.19 -4.67 -1.44
C VAL A 137 10.91 -5.59 -0.46
N VAL A 138 10.50 -5.54 0.79
CA VAL A 138 11.00 -6.41 1.86
C VAL A 138 9.95 -7.42 2.26
N ARG A 139 10.42 -8.61 2.58
CA ARG A 139 9.66 -9.67 3.23
C ARG A 139 10.02 -9.71 4.70
N LEU A 140 9.04 -9.54 5.58
CA LEU A 140 9.16 -9.72 7.01
C LEU A 140 8.47 -11.03 7.40
N THR A 141 9.17 -11.91 8.11
CA THR A 141 8.56 -13.07 8.75
C THR A 141 8.15 -12.69 10.16
N LEU A 142 6.87 -12.85 10.47
CA LEU A 142 6.30 -12.49 11.76
C LEU A 142 5.95 -13.75 12.56
N SER A 143 6.24 -13.72 13.86
CA SER A 143 5.64 -14.62 14.83
C SER A 143 4.40 -13.96 15.42
N GLU A 144 3.29 -14.67 15.51
CA GLU A 144 2.00 -14.18 16.01
C GLU A 144 1.58 -14.91 17.28
N PRO A 145 2.15 -14.57 18.44
CA PRO A 145 1.70 -15.15 19.70
C PRO A 145 0.28 -14.68 20.05
N SER A 146 -0.57 -15.57 20.57
CA SER A 146 -1.98 -15.28 20.89
C SER A 146 -2.18 -14.24 22.00
N THR A 147 -1.14 -13.88 22.73
CA THR A 147 -1.22 -13.01 23.93
C THR A 147 -0.33 -11.77 23.86
N ALA A 148 0.37 -11.55 22.75
CA ALA A 148 1.27 -10.41 22.57
C ALA A 148 1.27 -9.93 21.10
N PRO A 149 1.68 -8.69 20.84
CA PRO A 149 1.83 -8.19 19.48
C PRO A 149 2.76 -9.06 18.63
N PRO A 150 2.57 -9.09 17.29
CA PRO A 150 3.47 -9.78 16.38
C PRO A 150 4.88 -9.21 16.46
N THR A 151 5.87 -10.07 16.23
CA THR A 151 7.30 -9.68 16.24
C THR A 151 7.98 -10.20 14.99
N VAL A 152 8.92 -9.41 14.44
CA VAL A 152 9.74 -9.81 13.30
C VAL A 152 10.77 -10.86 13.74
N THR A 153 10.83 -11.97 13.03
CA THR A 153 11.78 -13.06 13.25
C THR A 153 12.82 -13.17 12.14
N ALA A 154 12.52 -12.66 10.95
CA ALA A 154 13.42 -12.57 9.82
C ALA A 154 13.02 -11.44 8.89
N GLU A 155 14.00 -10.87 8.19
CA GLU A 155 13.84 -9.81 7.22
C GLU A 155 14.66 -10.14 5.97
N THR A 156 14.10 -9.90 4.79
CA THR A 156 14.77 -10.18 3.51
C THR A 156 14.26 -9.20 2.45
N GLN A 157 15.14 -8.46 1.78
CA GLN A 157 14.77 -7.72 0.57
C GLN A 157 14.52 -8.72 -0.56
N VAL A 158 13.33 -8.70 -1.16
CA VAL A 158 12.92 -9.65 -2.21
C VAL A 158 12.84 -9.01 -3.60
N ALA A 159 12.77 -7.68 -3.66
CA ALA A 159 12.93 -6.91 -4.89
C ALA A 159 13.67 -5.61 -4.61
N GLY A 160 14.31 -5.05 -5.64
CA GLY A 160 15.01 -3.77 -5.56
C GLY A 160 15.28 -3.20 -6.95
N GLY A 161 15.71 -1.94 -7.04
CA GLY A 161 15.88 -1.27 -8.32
C GLY A 161 14.57 -0.86 -8.98
N LEU A 162 13.48 -0.80 -8.21
CA LEU A 162 12.19 -0.26 -8.66
C LEU A 162 12.27 1.27 -8.79
N ALA A 163 11.52 1.82 -9.72
CA ALA A 163 11.54 3.25 -9.98
C ALA A 163 10.87 4.04 -8.87
N GLU A 164 11.43 5.19 -8.53
CA GLU A 164 10.81 6.14 -7.59
C GLU A 164 11.14 7.59 -7.93
N GLN A 165 10.24 8.48 -7.55
CA GLN A 165 10.42 9.93 -7.72
C GLN A 165 9.52 10.72 -6.78
N ALA A 166 9.91 11.97 -6.50
CA ALA A 166 9.03 12.90 -5.79
C ALA A 166 7.79 13.22 -6.64
N SER A 167 6.65 13.32 -5.99
CA SER A 167 5.38 13.69 -6.62
C SER A 167 4.73 14.84 -5.85
N ALA A 168 4.24 15.83 -6.58
CA ALA A 168 3.46 16.92 -5.98
C ALA A 168 2.01 16.46 -5.66
N ALA A 169 1.50 15.49 -6.41
CA ALA A 169 0.13 14.97 -6.26
C ALA A 169 0.02 13.88 -5.19
N ALA A 170 1.03 12.99 -5.11
CA ALA A 170 0.99 11.82 -4.25
C ALA A 170 2.18 11.73 -3.27
N PHE A 171 2.86 12.86 -2.99
CA PHE A 171 4.04 12.94 -2.13
C PHE A 171 5.26 12.25 -2.75
N VAL A 172 5.19 10.96 -3.00
CA VAL A 172 6.18 10.15 -3.70
C VAL A 172 5.47 9.15 -4.62
N GLN A 173 6.11 8.80 -5.71
CA GLN A 173 5.74 7.70 -6.60
C GLN A 173 6.85 6.66 -6.56
N GLY A 174 6.48 5.38 -6.57
CA GLY A 174 7.44 4.28 -6.46
C GLY A 174 6.75 2.93 -6.64
N PRO A 175 7.29 1.84 -6.10
CA PRO A 175 6.50 0.65 -5.86
C PRO A 175 5.39 1.01 -4.86
N THR A 176 4.13 0.88 -5.27
CA THR A 176 2.99 1.45 -4.54
C THR A 176 1.79 0.52 -4.45
N GLY A 177 1.90 -0.68 -4.95
CA GLY A 177 0.83 -1.68 -4.84
C GLY A 177 1.39 -3.08 -4.82
N LEU A 178 0.95 -3.89 -3.87
CA LEU A 178 1.40 -5.26 -3.65
C LEU A 178 0.24 -6.25 -3.65
N ALA A 179 0.40 -7.36 -4.35
CA ALA A 179 -0.48 -8.50 -4.24
C ALA A 179 0.33 -9.80 -4.21
N VAL A 180 -0.10 -10.79 -3.42
CA VAL A 180 0.57 -12.09 -3.35
C VAL A 180 -0.38 -13.20 -3.77
N GLY A 181 0.02 -13.96 -4.80
CA GLY A 181 -0.75 -15.07 -5.32
C GLY A 181 -0.63 -16.34 -4.46
N ALA A 182 -1.58 -17.26 -4.63
CA ALA A 182 -1.62 -18.54 -3.91
C ALA A 182 -0.36 -19.40 -4.12
N SER A 183 0.35 -19.21 -5.25
CA SER A 183 1.64 -19.87 -5.54
C SER A 183 2.83 -19.25 -4.81
N GLY A 184 2.64 -18.12 -4.10
CA GLY A 184 3.72 -17.35 -3.49
C GLY A 184 4.43 -16.41 -4.44
N THR A 185 3.89 -16.16 -5.63
CA THR A 185 4.34 -15.07 -6.51
C THR A 185 3.88 -13.75 -5.95
N LEU A 186 4.82 -12.81 -5.80
CA LEU A 186 4.52 -11.42 -5.43
C LEU A 186 4.41 -10.59 -6.71
N TYR A 187 3.35 -9.80 -6.80
CA TYR A 187 3.13 -8.81 -7.86
C TYR A 187 3.32 -7.41 -7.29
N ILE A 188 3.97 -6.54 -8.05
CA ILE A 188 4.36 -5.19 -7.63
C ILE A 188 3.92 -4.19 -8.70
N ALA A 189 3.16 -3.18 -8.32
CA ALA A 189 2.88 -2.03 -9.16
C ALA A 189 4.04 -1.04 -9.07
N ASP A 190 4.82 -0.92 -10.14
CA ASP A 190 5.88 0.09 -10.27
C ASP A 190 5.30 1.33 -10.98
N ASN A 191 4.80 2.25 -10.16
CA ASN A 191 4.02 3.39 -10.58
C ASN A 191 4.72 4.28 -11.62
N PRO A 192 5.99 4.74 -11.43
CA PRO A 192 6.65 5.62 -12.39
C PRO A 192 7.00 4.95 -13.72
N SER A 193 6.94 3.62 -13.77
CA SER A 193 7.27 2.83 -14.96
C SER A 193 6.05 2.44 -15.78
N ASP A 194 4.83 2.66 -15.27
CA ASP A 194 3.59 2.09 -15.83
C ASP A 194 3.67 0.56 -15.99
N GLU A 195 4.19 -0.11 -14.94
CA GLU A 195 4.47 -1.54 -14.98
C GLU A 195 3.87 -2.29 -13.80
N ILE A 196 3.52 -3.56 -14.04
CA ILE A 196 3.36 -4.58 -13.02
C ILE A 196 4.51 -5.57 -13.18
N THR A 197 5.30 -5.76 -12.14
CA THR A 197 6.36 -6.76 -12.09
C THR A 197 5.97 -7.95 -11.22
N GLU A 198 6.64 -9.10 -11.41
CA GLU A 198 6.43 -10.30 -10.61
C GLU A 198 7.75 -10.84 -10.04
N VAL A 199 7.68 -11.34 -8.82
CA VAL A 199 8.76 -12.06 -8.16
C VAL A 199 8.25 -13.47 -7.84
N PRO A 200 8.62 -14.50 -8.62
CA PRO A 200 8.28 -15.88 -8.34
C PRO A 200 8.88 -16.34 -7.00
N ASP A 201 8.21 -17.29 -6.34
CA ASP A 201 8.67 -17.89 -5.09
C ASP A 201 9.05 -16.87 -4.00
N ALA A 202 8.38 -15.70 -3.97
CA ALA A 202 8.72 -14.59 -3.07
C ALA A 202 8.64 -14.97 -1.58
N LEU A 203 7.86 -15.99 -1.23
CA LEU A 203 7.78 -16.52 0.14
C LEU A 203 9.08 -17.19 0.60
N THR A 204 9.91 -17.68 -0.31
CA THR A 204 11.07 -18.53 0.01
C THR A 204 12.38 -18.05 -0.60
N THR A 205 12.34 -17.10 -1.53
CA THR A 205 13.57 -16.57 -2.17
C THR A 205 14.58 -16.08 -1.12
N ALA A 206 15.86 -16.30 -1.39
CA ALA A 206 16.94 -15.89 -0.49
C ALA A 206 17.21 -14.37 -0.50
N GLY A 207 16.57 -13.67 -1.41
CA GLY A 207 16.68 -12.22 -1.58
C GLY A 207 17.04 -11.82 -3.02
N SER A 208 16.69 -10.59 -3.38
CA SER A 208 16.95 -10.00 -4.69
C SER A 208 17.15 -8.50 -4.59
N THR A 209 17.99 -7.96 -5.48
CA THR A 209 18.20 -6.52 -5.70
C THR A 209 17.68 -6.08 -7.07
N THR A 210 16.99 -6.97 -7.79
CA THR A 210 16.36 -6.66 -9.09
C THR A 210 14.86 -6.44 -8.91
N PRO A 211 14.21 -5.69 -9.82
CA PRO A 211 12.78 -5.38 -9.72
C PRO A 211 11.85 -6.58 -9.97
N GLY A 212 12.39 -7.75 -10.25
CA GLY A 212 11.62 -8.91 -10.71
C GLY A 212 11.53 -8.96 -12.24
N THR A 213 10.51 -9.66 -12.75
CA THR A 213 10.23 -9.77 -14.19
C THR A 213 9.01 -8.92 -14.53
N VAL A 214 9.07 -8.12 -15.60
CA VAL A 214 7.90 -7.35 -16.05
C VAL A 214 6.83 -8.32 -16.53
N LEU A 215 5.68 -8.30 -15.88
CA LEU A 215 4.49 -9.07 -16.23
C LEU A 215 3.62 -8.31 -17.24
N SER A 216 3.38 -7.03 -17.00
CA SER A 216 2.56 -6.15 -17.86
C SER A 216 3.11 -4.73 -17.82
N HIS A 217 3.04 -4.00 -18.94
CA HIS A 217 3.53 -2.62 -19.00
C HIS A 217 2.74 -1.75 -19.99
N GLY A 218 2.67 -0.46 -19.72
CA GLY A 218 2.02 0.52 -20.59
C GLY A 218 0.57 0.14 -20.93
N GLY A 219 0.14 0.42 -22.16
CA GLY A 219 -1.21 0.07 -22.61
C GLY A 219 -2.29 0.85 -21.86
N GLN A 220 -3.09 0.15 -21.06
CA GLN A 220 -4.16 0.73 -20.22
C GLN A 220 -3.62 1.16 -18.84
N LEU A 221 -2.43 0.74 -18.44
CA LEU A 221 -1.78 1.18 -17.19
C LEU A 221 -1.39 2.66 -17.31
N ALA A 222 -1.69 3.42 -16.26
CA ALA A 222 -1.39 4.85 -16.17
C ALA A 222 -1.08 5.21 -14.70
N ASN A 223 0.18 5.14 -14.34
CA ASN A 223 0.69 5.26 -12.97
C ASN A 223 -0.07 4.34 -11.99
N PRO A 224 0.06 3.01 -12.12
CA PRO A 224 -0.65 2.07 -11.24
C PRO A 224 -0.22 2.27 -9.78
N LEU A 225 -1.21 2.35 -8.88
CA LEU A 225 -1.03 2.54 -7.44
C LEU A 225 -1.44 1.26 -6.69
N GLY A 226 -2.70 1.16 -6.26
CA GLY A 226 -3.18 -0.03 -5.57
C GLY A 226 -3.25 -1.26 -6.45
N LEU A 227 -2.96 -2.43 -5.90
CA LEU A 227 -2.98 -3.70 -6.60
C LEU A 227 -3.64 -4.78 -5.73
N VAL A 228 -4.62 -5.49 -6.28
CA VAL A 228 -5.24 -6.63 -5.60
C VAL A 228 -5.43 -7.80 -6.55
N LEU A 229 -5.52 -9.01 -6.00
CA LEU A 229 -5.92 -10.21 -6.74
C LEU A 229 -7.42 -10.42 -6.63
N ALA A 230 -8.08 -10.54 -7.77
CA ALA A 230 -9.46 -10.99 -7.87
C ALA A 230 -9.57 -12.49 -7.54
N PRO A 231 -10.76 -13.00 -7.16
CA PRO A 231 -10.94 -14.41 -6.81
C PRO A 231 -10.65 -15.40 -7.93
N ASP A 232 -10.72 -14.99 -9.18
CA ASP A 232 -10.37 -15.79 -10.38
C ASP A 232 -8.88 -15.81 -10.68
N GLY A 233 -8.08 -14.98 -9.96
CA GLY A 233 -6.64 -14.90 -10.07
C GLY A 233 -6.13 -13.77 -10.98
N ASP A 234 -7.02 -12.99 -11.58
CA ASP A 234 -6.63 -11.79 -12.33
C ASP A 234 -6.20 -10.68 -11.36
N LEU A 235 -5.29 -9.84 -11.79
CA LEU A 235 -4.85 -8.66 -11.06
C LEU A 235 -5.73 -7.47 -11.40
N LEU A 236 -6.10 -6.69 -10.39
CA LEU A 236 -6.78 -5.43 -10.56
C LEU A 236 -5.86 -4.31 -10.09
N ALA A 237 -5.48 -3.43 -11.01
CA ALA A 237 -4.57 -2.31 -10.75
C ALA A 237 -5.32 -0.99 -10.81
N ALA A 238 -5.21 -0.18 -9.75
CA ALA A 238 -5.75 1.18 -9.71
C ALA A 238 -4.82 2.14 -10.45
N ASN A 239 -5.32 2.81 -11.47
CA ASN A 239 -4.57 3.88 -12.15
C ASN A 239 -4.69 5.20 -11.39
N GLY A 240 -3.57 5.74 -10.94
CA GLY A 240 -3.52 7.01 -10.21
C GLY A 240 -3.82 8.26 -11.05
N THR A 241 -3.74 8.17 -12.38
CA THR A 241 -3.86 9.37 -13.24
C THR A 241 -5.11 9.43 -14.10
N ASN A 242 -6.01 8.44 -14.02
CA ASN A 242 -7.24 8.46 -14.85
C ASN A 242 -8.47 7.81 -14.19
N GLY A 243 -8.40 7.51 -12.89
CA GLY A 243 -9.52 6.99 -12.11
C GLY A 243 -10.05 5.62 -12.56
N LYS A 244 -9.25 4.85 -13.32
CA LYS A 244 -9.65 3.53 -13.82
C LYS A 244 -9.00 2.41 -13.05
N VAL A 245 -9.65 1.24 -13.05
CA VAL A 245 -9.08 -0.04 -12.66
C VAL A 245 -8.82 -0.84 -13.92
N VAL A 246 -7.60 -1.37 -14.04
CA VAL A 246 -7.18 -2.24 -15.16
C VAL A 246 -7.15 -3.67 -14.68
N GLU A 247 -7.78 -4.56 -15.44
CA GLU A 247 -7.78 -6.01 -15.20
C GLU A 247 -6.69 -6.69 -16.05
N ILE A 248 -5.83 -7.48 -15.38
CA ILE A 248 -4.66 -8.09 -15.98
C ILE A 248 -4.64 -9.57 -15.62
N THR A 249 -4.62 -10.43 -16.64
CA THR A 249 -4.55 -11.89 -16.41
C THR A 249 -3.21 -12.30 -15.78
N PRO A 250 -3.11 -13.48 -15.15
CA PRO A 250 -1.83 -14.01 -14.66
C PRO A 250 -0.73 -14.16 -15.71
N ALA A 251 -1.09 -14.12 -17.00
CA ALA A 251 -0.15 -14.11 -18.12
C ALA A 251 0.26 -12.69 -18.57
N GLY A 252 -0.12 -11.64 -17.83
CA GLY A 252 0.24 -10.25 -18.11
C GLY A 252 -0.59 -9.56 -19.17
N LYS A 253 -1.66 -10.19 -19.68
CA LYS A 253 -2.53 -9.58 -20.68
C LYS A 253 -3.55 -8.65 -20.02
N GLN A 254 -3.59 -7.39 -20.40
CA GLN A 254 -4.66 -6.45 -20.03
C GLN A 254 -5.93 -6.82 -20.79
N VAL A 255 -7.01 -7.13 -20.07
CA VAL A 255 -8.26 -7.66 -20.63
C VAL A 255 -9.44 -6.71 -20.47
N GLY A 256 -9.34 -5.74 -19.57
CA GLY A 256 -10.37 -4.74 -19.34
C GLY A 256 -9.85 -3.50 -18.63
N GLU A 257 -10.57 -2.40 -18.79
CA GLU A 257 -10.43 -1.18 -18.01
C GLU A 257 -11.81 -0.66 -17.62
N TYR A 258 -11.96 -0.24 -16.37
CA TYR A 258 -13.24 0.18 -15.80
C TYR A 258 -13.08 1.48 -15.03
N TYR A 259 -13.97 2.45 -15.25
CA TYR A 259 -13.98 3.66 -14.43
C TYR A 259 -14.45 3.36 -13.01
N ALA A 260 -13.56 3.52 -12.04
CA ALA A 260 -13.89 3.57 -10.63
C ALA A 260 -14.27 5.00 -10.20
N VAL A 261 -13.49 5.97 -10.65
CA VAL A 261 -13.74 7.40 -10.44
C VAL A 261 -13.78 8.12 -11.79
N GLN A 262 -14.79 8.95 -12.00
CA GLN A 262 -14.98 9.70 -13.22
C GLN A 262 -15.34 11.15 -12.89
N ASP A 263 -14.41 11.86 -12.23
CA ASP A 263 -14.58 13.29 -11.99
C ASP A 263 -14.25 14.07 -13.26
N VAL A 264 -15.27 14.67 -13.85
CA VAL A 264 -15.14 15.47 -15.08
C VAL A 264 -14.51 16.83 -14.88
N GLY A 265 -14.26 17.24 -13.63
CA GLY A 265 -13.54 18.46 -13.28
C GLY A 265 -12.02 18.34 -13.41
N GLN A 266 -11.52 17.12 -13.61
CA GLN A 266 -10.10 16.80 -13.74
C GLN A 266 -9.73 16.42 -15.17
N ASP A 267 -8.45 16.53 -15.53
CA ASP A 267 -7.93 16.16 -16.86
C ASP A 267 -6.66 15.29 -16.72
N PRO A 268 -6.72 13.99 -17.04
CA PRO A 268 -7.94 13.25 -17.40
C PRO A 268 -8.92 13.08 -16.21
N PRO A 269 -10.19 12.72 -16.45
CA PRO A 269 -11.17 12.48 -15.38
C PRO A 269 -10.68 11.45 -14.36
N GLY A 270 -10.82 11.75 -13.06
CA GLY A 270 -10.37 10.90 -11.95
C GLY A 270 -8.86 10.92 -11.69
N ASN A 271 -8.13 11.90 -12.23
CA ASN A 271 -6.71 12.07 -11.99
C ASN A 271 -6.42 12.43 -10.52
N GLY A 272 -5.70 11.56 -9.80
CA GLY A 272 -5.34 11.74 -8.40
C GLY A 272 -6.38 11.25 -7.39
N ASP A 273 -7.50 10.64 -7.83
CA ASP A 273 -8.62 10.25 -6.96
C ASP A 273 -8.62 8.79 -6.52
N LEU A 274 -7.82 7.94 -7.17
CA LEU A 274 -7.84 6.49 -6.94
C LEU A 274 -6.47 6.02 -6.46
N PHE A 275 -6.42 5.44 -5.26
CA PHE A 275 -5.19 4.95 -4.63
C PHE A 275 -5.29 3.46 -4.33
N GLY A 276 -5.76 3.09 -3.14
CA GLY A 276 -5.84 1.71 -2.68
C GLY A 276 -7.09 0.99 -3.17
N LEU A 277 -6.98 -0.32 -3.32
CA LEU A 277 -8.06 -1.25 -3.64
C LEU A 277 -8.16 -2.32 -2.55
N ALA A 278 -9.37 -2.82 -2.31
CA ALA A 278 -9.59 -4.02 -1.51
C ALA A 278 -10.72 -4.86 -2.09
N ILE A 279 -10.55 -6.17 -2.15
CA ILE A 279 -11.65 -7.07 -2.52
C ILE A 279 -12.67 -7.09 -1.37
N ASN A 280 -13.95 -6.94 -1.68
CA ASN A 280 -14.99 -7.04 -0.66
C ASN A 280 -15.06 -8.47 -0.09
N GLN A 281 -15.59 -8.63 1.12
CA GLN A 281 -15.66 -9.92 1.81
C GLN A 281 -16.38 -11.01 1.00
N ALA A 282 -17.30 -10.66 0.12
CA ALA A 282 -18.03 -11.60 -0.72
C ALA A 282 -17.22 -12.04 -1.96
N GLY A 283 -16.10 -11.40 -2.28
CA GLY A 283 -15.33 -11.66 -3.50
C GLY A 283 -16.05 -11.22 -4.78
N THR A 284 -16.98 -10.30 -4.70
CA THR A 284 -17.84 -9.94 -5.84
C THR A 284 -17.65 -8.51 -6.34
N GLY A 285 -16.71 -7.76 -5.75
CA GLY A 285 -16.44 -6.39 -6.14
C GLY A 285 -15.23 -5.82 -5.41
N VAL A 286 -14.81 -4.66 -5.87
CA VAL A 286 -13.63 -3.95 -5.40
C VAL A 286 -14.04 -2.70 -4.64
N LEU A 287 -13.61 -2.59 -3.41
CA LEU A 287 -13.73 -1.40 -2.57
C LEU A 287 -12.58 -0.43 -2.89
N PHE A 288 -12.90 0.85 -2.92
CA PHE A 288 -11.92 1.93 -3.11
C PHE A 288 -12.41 3.22 -2.50
N VAL A 289 -11.49 4.12 -2.20
CA VAL A 289 -11.81 5.48 -1.73
C VAL A 289 -11.75 6.43 -2.92
N LYS A 290 -12.76 7.29 -3.05
CA LYS A 290 -12.72 8.49 -3.90
C LYS A 290 -12.10 9.60 -3.07
N ASP A 291 -10.86 9.96 -3.36
CA ASP A 291 -10.07 10.86 -2.50
C ASP A 291 -10.72 12.25 -2.40
N ASP A 292 -11.10 12.86 -3.52
CA ASP A 292 -11.70 14.20 -3.56
C ASP A 292 -12.96 14.35 -2.72
N THR A 293 -13.75 13.27 -2.56
CA THR A 293 -15.01 13.28 -1.82
C THR A 293 -14.93 12.56 -0.48
N ASN A 294 -13.79 11.93 -0.17
CA ASN A 294 -13.60 11.09 1.02
C ASN A 294 -14.73 10.05 1.15
N THR A 295 -15.03 9.34 0.07
CA THR A 295 -16.15 8.41 0.01
C THR A 295 -15.66 7.01 -0.31
N LEU A 296 -15.96 6.03 0.56
CA LEU A 296 -15.78 4.61 0.26
C LEU A 296 -16.83 4.17 -0.76
N ALA A 297 -16.42 3.55 -1.84
CA ALA A 297 -17.26 3.08 -2.92
C ALA A 297 -16.97 1.62 -3.29
N LEU A 298 -17.87 0.99 -4.03
CA LEU A 298 -17.77 -0.39 -4.49
C LEU A 298 -18.00 -0.44 -5.99
N LEU A 299 -17.04 -1.01 -6.71
CA LEU A 299 -17.14 -1.36 -8.14
C LEU A 299 -17.51 -2.86 -8.24
N HIS A 300 -18.52 -3.20 -9.06
CA HIS A 300 -18.99 -4.56 -9.33
C HIS A 300 -18.69 -4.97 -10.76
#